data_64c55f21db7f660c36b4d97676d13937
#
_entry.id   64c55f21db7f660c36b4d97676d13937
#
_cell.length_a   1.000
_cell.length_b   1.000
_cell.length_c   1.000
_cell.angle_alpha   90.00
_cell.angle_beta   90.00
_cell.angle_gamma   90.00
#
_symmetry.space_group_name_H-M   'P 1'
#
loop_
_entity.id
_entity.type
_entity.pdbx_description
1 polymer ?
#
loop_
_entity_poly.entity_id
_entity_poly.type
_entity_poly.pdbx_seq_one_letter_code
_entity_poly.pdbx_strand_id
1 'polypeptide(L)'
;DCLELMMSLSGRGDKAYRSELVDRFHLDPTRKIRTLSKGNRQKVALIAALASRAELLVLDEPTSGLDPLMEREFRVAVQEATQRGQTILLSSHILSEVDALCSKVALLQNGKLIEVATLDAMRAIASVRVDLEFEGPAPDLAAVPGIKVMEQRDGHVSLQVSGGTQALMAALRSTIVTSLLSREASLEELFFARYGPGATPS
;
A
#
# COMPACT_ATOMS: atom_id res chain seq x y z
N ASP A 1 11.10 8.74 32.18
CA ASP A 1 10.78 8.83 30.77
C ASP A 1 9.86 7.66 30.38
N CYS A 2 8.74 7.96 29.70
CA CYS A 2 7.76 6.92 29.35
C CYS A 2 8.34 5.88 28.37
N LEU A 3 9.16 6.29 27.43
CA LEU A 3 9.84 5.38 26.51
C LEU A 3 10.77 4.43 27.27
N GLU A 4 11.47 4.92 28.29
CA GLU A 4 12.29 4.06 29.15
C GLU A 4 11.47 3.04 29.94
N LEU A 5 10.34 3.46 30.48
CA LEU A 5 9.42 2.54 31.17
C LEU A 5 8.89 1.46 30.24
N MET A 6 8.43 1.82 29.03
CA MET A 6 7.93 0.86 28.04
C MET A 6 9.02 -0.12 27.63
N MET A 7 10.25 0.32 27.42
CA MET A 7 11.37 -0.55 27.10
C MET A 7 11.77 -1.46 28.27
N SER A 8 11.72 -0.96 29.51
CA SER A 8 12.04 -1.77 30.69
C SER A 8 11.01 -2.87 30.92
N LEU A 9 9.74 -2.62 30.62
CA LEU A 9 8.66 -3.61 30.70
C LEU A 9 8.78 -4.71 29.64
N SER A 10 9.30 -4.39 28.45
CA SER A 10 9.53 -5.39 27.39
C SER A 10 10.77 -6.25 27.64
N GLY A 11 11.61 -5.90 28.62
CA GLY A 11 12.86 -6.63 28.92
C GLY A 11 13.92 -6.61 27.80
N ARG A 12 13.61 -5.95 26.71
CA ARG A 12 14.44 -5.81 25.50
C ARG A 12 14.33 -4.39 25.01
N GLY A 13 15.37 -3.87 24.39
CA GLY A 13 15.30 -2.57 23.75
C GLY A 13 16.69 -2.04 23.39
N ASP A 14 16.74 -1.43 22.21
CA ASP A 14 17.93 -0.79 21.68
C ASP A 14 17.86 0.71 21.98
N LYS A 15 18.63 1.14 23.00
CA LYS A 15 18.65 2.56 23.42
C LYS A 15 19.19 3.49 22.35
N ALA A 16 20.17 3.03 21.56
CA ALA A 16 20.75 3.84 20.48
C ALA A 16 19.72 4.04 19.37
N TYR A 17 19.05 2.95 18.95
CA TYR A 17 18.00 3.00 17.94
C TYR A 17 16.78 3.80 18.41
N ARG A 18 16.42 3.72 19.70
CA ARG A 18 15.38 4.57 20.27
C ARG A 18 15.71 6.06 20.11
N SER A 19 16.96 6.47 20.42
CA SER A 19 17.38 7.86 20.27
C SER A 19 17.30 8.32 18.82
N GLU A 20 17.76 7.48 17.89
CA GLU A 20 17.64 7.73 16.44
C GLU A 20 16.17 7.91 16.01
N LEU A 21 15.26 7.02 16.46
CA LEU A 21 13.85 7.13 16.14
C LEU A 21 13.21 8.39 16.74
N VAL A 22 13.59 8.80 17.94
CA VAL A 22 13.11 10.06 18.56
C VAL A 22 13.46 11.24 17.67
N ASP A 23 14.68 11.29 17.14
CA ASP A 23 15.13 12.35 16.24
C ASP A 23 14.39 12.29 14.89
N ARG A 24 14.29 11.11 14.27
CA ARG A 24 13.61 10.88 12.99
C ARG A 24 12.14 11.26 13.05
N PHE A 25 11.44 10.90 14.12
CA PHE A 25 10.03 11.24 14.31
C PHE A 25 9.79 12.64 14.87
N HIS A 26 10.86 13.43 15.09
CA HIS A 26 10.79 14.78 15.65
C HIS A 26 9.97 14.83 16.95
N LEU A 27 10.21 13.87 17.84
CA LEU A 27 9.52 13.77 19.11
C LEU A 27 10.34 14.47 20.21
N ASP A 28 9.71 15.37 20.96
CA ASP A 28 10.30 15.90 22.17
C ASP A 28 10.06 14.92 23.35
N PRO A 29 11.09 14.17 23.80
CA PRO A 29 10.94 13.15 24.83
C PRO A 29 10.74 13.72 26.23
N THR A 30 10.93 15.03 26.42
CA THR A 30 10.82 15.70 27.75
C THR A 30 9.36 16.01 28.08
N ARG A 31 8.46 16.04 27.11
CA ARG A 31 7.05 16.40 27.33
C ARG A 31 6.27 15.26 27.99
N LYS A 32 5.35 15.65 28.87
CA LYS A 32 4.44 14.70 29.52
C LYS A 32 3.44 14.15 28.49
N ILE A 33 3.23 12.83 28.43
CA ILE A 33 2.33 12.17 27.46
C ILE A 33 0.92 12.78 27.46
N ARG A 34 0.38 13.12 28.62
CA ARG A 34 -0.96 13.72 28.76
C ARG A 34 -1.12 15.05 28.02
N THR A 35 -0.01 15.76 27.73
CA THR A 35 -0.01 17.04 27.02
C THR A 35 0.26 16.90 25.53
N LEU A 36 0.53 15.70 25.05
CA LEU A 36 0.81 15.42 23.64
C LEU A 36 -0.48 15.38 22.81
N SER A 37 -0.39 15.85 21.56
CA SER A 37 -1.43 15.64 20.54
C SER A 37 -1.63 14.15 20.25
N LYS A 38 -2.72 13.79 19.57
CA LYS A 38 -2.97 12.41 19.12
C LYS A 38 -1.78 11.86 18.32
N GLY A 39 -1.30 12.62 17.31
CA GLY A 39 -0.16 12.21 16.48
C GLY A 39 1.13 12.03 17.29
N ASN A 40 1.44 12.92 18.24
CA ASN A 40 2.64 12.77 19.07
C ASN A 40 2.53 11.57 20.04
N ARG A 41 1.34 11.24 20.53
CA ARG A 41 1.14 9.99 21.30
C ARG A 41 1.35 8.76 20.42
N GLN A 42 0.90 8.81 19.17
CA GLN A 42 1.13 7.75 18.20
C GLN A 42 2.63 7.55 17.93
N LYS A 43 3.39 8.64 17.73
CA LYS A 43 4.85 8.59 17.61
C LYS A 43 5.52 7.91 18.80
N VAL A 44 5.11 8.21 20.04
CA VAL A 44 5.63 7.55 21.24
C VAL A 44 5.42 6.03 21.19
N ALA A 45 4.20 5.59 20.82
CA ALA A 45 3.89 4.17 20.73
C ALA A 45 4.73 3.47 19.64
N LEU A 46 4.86 4.08 18.47
CA LEU A 46 5.66 3.56 17.36
C LEU A 46 7.14 3.46 17.71
N ILE A 47 7.72 4.50 18.30
CA ILE A 47 9.12 4.50 18.74
C ILE A 47 9.35 3.38 19.76
N ALA A 48 8.45 3.22 20.74
CA ALA A 48 8.56 2.16 21.73
C ALA A 48 8.48 0.77 21.10
N ALA A 49 7.55 0.55 20.17
CA ALA A 49 7.39 -0.71 19.48
C ALA A 49 8.62 -1.06 18.62
N LEU A 50 9.08 -0.15 17.78
CA LEU A 50 10.22 -0.36 16.88
C LEU A 50 11.54 -0.53 17.64
N ALA A 51 11.77 0.28 18.71
CA ALA A 51 12.96 0.20 19.52
C ALA A 51 13.03 -1.06 20.40
N SER A 52 11.91 -1.76 20.61
CA SER A 52 11.88 -3.04 21.35
C SER A 52 12.66 -4.15 20.66
N ARG A 53 12.85 -4.07 19.33
CA ARG A 53 13.49 -5.11 18.52
C ARG A 53 12.83 -6.49 18.67
N ALA A 54 11.53 -6.51 19.02
CA ALA A 54 10.78 -7.75 19.12
C ALA A 54 10.73 -8.49 17.77
N GLU A 55 10.75 -9.82 17.81
CA GLU A 55 10.65 -10.66 16.60
C GLU A 55 9.31 -10.46 15.87
N LEU A 56 8.25 -10.19 16.61
CA LEU A 56 6.92 -9.88 16.09
C LEU A 56 6.45 -8.53 16.64
N LEU A 57 6.08 -7.62 15.74
CA LEU A 57 5.38 -6.38 16.04
C LEU A 57 3.92 -6.49 15.58
N VAL A 58 3.00 -6.14 16.46
CA VAL A 58 1.56 -6.02 16.13
C VAL A 58 1.18 -4.57 16.25
N LEU A 59 0.78 -3.97 15.13
CA LEU A 59 0.51 -2.55 15.02
C LEU A 59 -0.93 -2.34 14.52
N ASP A 60 -1.73 -1.66 15.32
CA ASP A 60 -3.12 -1.34 14.98
C ASP A 60 -3.21 0.11 14.52
N GLU A 61 -3.61 0.32 13.24
CA GLU A 61 -3.72 1.63 12.58
C GLU A 61 -2.49 2.54 12.85
N PRO A 62 -1.27 2.08 12.57
CA PRO A 62 -0.03 2.72 13.06
C PRO A 62 0.18 4.14 12.55
N THR A 63 -0.36 4.51 11.42
CA THR A 63 -0.21 5.82 10.79
C THR A 63 -1.31 6.80 11.15
N SER A 64 -2.35 6.34 11.87
CA SER A 64 -3.50 7.17 12.24
C SER A 64 -3.08 8.42 13.01
N GLY A 65 -3.27 9.61 12.37
CA GLY A 65 -2.95 10.91 12.96
C GLY A 65 -1.51 11.35 12.83
N LEU A 66 -0.71 10.65 12.02
CA LEU A 66 0.58 11.12 11.55
C LEU A 66 0.39 12.10 10.38
N ASP A 67 1.34 13.00 10.22
CA ASP A 67 1.46 13.79 9.00
C ASP A 67 2.18 13.00 7.90
N PRO A 68 2.08 13.38 6.61
CA PRO A 68 2.67 12.62 5.50
C PRO A 68 4.18 12.40 5.60
N LEU A 69 4.91 13.32 6.24
CA LEU A 69 6.35 13.17 6.44
C LEU A 69 6.64 12.05 7.44
N MET A 70 5.88 12.02 8.54
CA MET A 70 6.02 10.98 9.56
C MET A 70 5.52 9.61 9.09
N GLU A 71 4.51 9.55 8.23
CA GLU A 71 4.11 8.31 7.56
C GLU A 71 5.24 7.74 6.69
N ARG A 72 5.97 8.61 6.00
CA ARG A 72 7.15 8.21 5.24
C ARG A 72 8.24 7.64 6.14
N GLU A 73 8.55 8.32 7.25
CA GLU A 73 9.53 7.85 8.22
C GLU A 73 9.12 6.51 8.84
N PHE A 74 7.84 6.33 9.14
CA PHE A 74 7.30 5.06 9.60
C PHE A 74 7.52 3.94 8.57
N ARG A 75 7.23 4.19 7.30
CA ARG A 75 7.46 3.20 6.23
C ARG A 75 8.93 2.78 6.15
N VAL A 76 9.85 3.74 6.20
CA VAL A 76 11.28 3.43 6.20
C VAL A 76 11.65 2.58 7.42
N ALA A 77 11.18 2.94 8.62
CA ALA A 77 11.47 2.19 9.84
C ALA A 77 10.90 0.76 9.82
N VAL A 78 9.72 0.55 9.23
CA VAL A 78 9.13 -0.78 9.00
C VAL A 78 9.97 -1.61 8.04
N GLN A 79 10.41 -1.03 6.92
CA GLN A 79 11.27 -1.72 5.96
C GLN A 79 12.62 -2.12 6.57
N GLU A 80 13.24 -1.23 7.34
CA GLU A 80 14.46 -1.55 8.09
C GLU A 80 14.24 -2.68 9.11
N ALA A 81 13.09 -2.69 9.79
CA ALA A 81 12.74 -3.74 10.75
C ALA A 81 12.58 -5.09 10.06
N THR A 82 11.88 -5.15 8.93
CA THR A 82 11.73 -6.39 8.14
C THR A 82 13.04 -6.88 7.55
N GLN A 83 13.92 -5.98 7.08
CA GLN A 83 15.26 -6.33 6.62
C GLN A 83 16.13 -6.94 7.73
N ARG A 84 15.89 -6.57 8.97
CA ARG A 84 16.54 -7.17 10.16
C ARG A 84 15.91 -8.51 10.57
N GLY A 85 14.91 -9.02 9.86
CA GLY A 85 14.23 -10.28 10.11
C GLY A 85 13.05 -10.21 11.09
N GLN A 86 12.58 -9.00 11.43
CA GLN A 86 11.38 -8.85 12.25
C GLN A 86 10.11 -9.11 11.42
N THR A 87 9.12 -9.74 12.02
CA THR A 87 7.79 -9.91 11.43
C THR A 87 6.89 -8.79 11.91
N ILE A 88 6.15 -8.17 10.99
CA ILE A 88 5.23 -7.08 11.32
C ILE A 88 3.83 -7.46 10.86
N LEU A 89 2.90 -7.49 11.79
CA LEU A 89 1.47 -7.58 11.53
C LEU A 89 0.87 -6.20 11.78
N LEU A 90 0.29 -5.59 10.75
CA LEU A 90 -0.37 -4.30 10.89
C LEU A 90 -1.81 -4.37 10.39
N SER A 91 -2.69 -3.60 11.04
CA SER A 91 -4.01 -3.28 10.50
C SER A 91 -3.95 -1.91 9.81
N SER A 92 -4.63 -1.75 8.70
CA SER A 92 -4.87 -0.46 8.06
C SER A 92 -6.16 -0.51 7.23
N HIS A 93 -6.86 0.60 7.15
CA HIS A 93 -7.95 0.80 6.21
C HIS A 93 -7.49 1.59 4.96
N ILE A 94 -6.21 1.96 4.90
CA ILE A 94 -5.59 2.70 3.80
C ILE A 94 -4.85 1.71 2.89
N LEU A 95 -5.45 1.36 1.76
CA LEU A 95 -4.93 0.33 0.87
C LEU A 95 -3.57 0.69 0.26
N SER A 96 -3.28 1.97 0.03
CA SER A 96 -1.96 2.42 -0.43
C SER A 96 -0.83 2.19 0.58
N GLU A 97 -1.13 2.19 1.88
CA GLU A 97 -0.15 1.82 2.91
C GLU A 97 0.12 0.31 2.89
N VAL A 98 -0.95 -0.48 2.79
CA VAL A 98 -0.85 -1.94 2.69
C VAL A 98 -0.01 -2.32 1.46
N ASP A 99 -0.26 -1.66 0.33
CA ASP A 99 0.49 -1.87 -0.92
C ASP A 99 1.98 -1.54 -0.80
N ALA A 100 2.32 -0.51 -0.02
CA ALA A 100 3.69 -0.06 0.18
C ALA A 100 4.50 -0.87 1.22
N LEU A 101 3.82 -1.53 2.18
CA LEU A 101 4.46 -2.12 3.36
C LEU A 101 4.34 -3.64 3.45
N CYS A 102 3.27 -4.22 2.89
CA CYS A 102 2.95 -5.62 3.10
C CYS A 102 3.40 -6.48 1.92
N SER A 103 3.79 -7.71 2.20
CA SER A 103 3.96 -8.76 1.19
C SER A 103 2.75 -9.71 1.13
N LYS A 104 1.98 -9.76 2.22
CA LYS A 104 0.79 -10.61 2.36
C LYS A 104 -0.31 -9.84 3.06
N VAL A 105 -1.54 -10.04 2.62
CA VAL A 105 -2.73 -9.40 3.18
C VAL A 105 -3.75 -10.44 3.61
N ALA A 106 -4.47 -10.12 4.68
CA ALA A 106 -5.63 -10.84 5.16
C ALA A 106 -6.83 -9.89 5.12
N LEU A 107 -7.86 -10.25 4.36
CA LEU A 107 -9.07 -9.46 4.22
C LEU A 107 -10.12 -9.88 5.23
N LEU A 108 -10.55 -8.92 6.03
CA LEU A 108 -11.61 -9.11 7.01
C LEU A 108 -12.87 -8.33 6.61
N GLN A 109 -14.02 -8.99 6.63
CA GLN A 109 -15.31 -8.35 6.40
C GLN A 109 -16.34 -8.90 7.39
N ASN A 110 -17.04 -8.02 8.08
CA ASN A 110 -18.06 -8.40 9.08
C ASN A 110 -17.52 -9.40 10.14
N GLY A 111 -16.27 -9.22 10.58
CA GLY A 111 -15.62 -10.09 11.56
C GLY A 111 -15.21 -11.48 11.04
N LYS A 112 -15.30 -11.71 9.73
CA LYS A 112 -14.89 -12.98 9.09
C LYS A 112 -13.68 -12.76 8.21
N LEU A 113 -12.78 -13.73 8.22
CA LEU A 113 -11.66 -13.79 7.28
C LEU A 113 -12.20 -14.22 5.91
N ILE A 114 -12.09 -13.34 4.92
CA ILE A 114 -12.58 -13.58 3.56
C ILE A 114 -11.47 -14.21 2.71
N GLU A 115 -10.28 -13.66 2.78
CA GLU A 115 -9.15 -14.11 1.95
C GLU A 115 -7.81 -13.85 2.65
N VAL A 116 -6.83 -14.68 2.34
CA VAL A 116 -5.41 -14.45 2.64
C VAL A 116 -4.63 -14.66 1.37
N ALA A 117 -3.95 -13.63 0.89
CA ALA A 117 -3.18 -13.69 -0.36
C ALA A 117 -1.86 -12.91 -0.26
N THR A 118 -0.90 -13.24 -1.10
CA THR A 118 0.26 -12.37 -1.33
C THR A 118 -0.15 -11.22 -2.24
N LEU A 119 0.47 -10.05 -2.08
CA LEU A 119 0.22 -8.93 -2.99
C LEU A 119 0.59 -9.28 -4.44
N ASP A 120 1.68 -10.05 -4.64
CA ASP A 120 2.06 -10.50 -5.98
C ASP A 120 0.99 -11.40 -6.62
N ALA A 121 0.38 -12.31 -5.84
CA ALA A 121 -0.74 -13.13 -6.34
C ALA A 121 -1.97 -12.27 -6.67
N MET A 122 -2.26 -11.25 -5.87
CA MET A 122 -3.35 -10.31 -6.17
C MET A 122 -3.06 -9.49 -7.43
N ARG A 123 -1.82 -9.02 -7.60
CA ARG A 123 -1.38 -8.27 -8.79
C ARG A 123 -1.32 -9.15 -10.04
N ALA A 124 -0.94 -10.42 -9.93
CA ALA A 124 -0.90 -11.35 -11.07
C ALA A 124 -2.28 -11.61 -11.70
N ILE A 125 -3.35 -11.47 -10.91
CA ILE A 125 -4.73 -11.56 -11.39
C ILE A 125 -5.20 -10.20 -11.96
N ALA A 126 -4.44 -9.13 -11.66
CA ALA A 126 -4.76 -7.79 -12.07
C ALA A 126 -4.56 -7.59 -13.57
N SER A 127 -5.49 -6.91 -14.16
CA SER A 127 -5.31 -6.34 -15.47
C SER A 127 -4.53 -5.02 -15.36
N VAL A 128 -3.69 -4.78 -16.35
CA VAL A 128 -2.98 -3.52 -16.50
C VAL A 128 -3.95 -2.49 -17.08
N ARG A 129 -4.00 -1.30 -16.47
CA ARG A 129 -4.70 -0.18 -17.06
C ARG A 129 -3.79 0.52 -18.05
N VAL A 130 -4.30 0.76 -19.26
CA VAL A 130 -3.58 1.44 -20.32
C VAL A 130 -4.43 2.60 -20.81
N ASP A 131 -3.87 3.80 -20.71
CA ASP A 131 -4.47 5.01 -21.26
C ASP A 131 -3.69 5.38 -22.54
N LEU A 132 -4.41 5.46 -23.65
CA LEU A 132 -3.88 5.73 -24.98
C LEU A 132 -4.42 7.04 -25.52
N GLU A 133 -3.54 7.85 -26.10
CA GLU A 133 -3.90 8.95 -26.98
C GLU A 133 -3.46 8.61 -28.41
N PHE A 134 -4.29 8.89 -29.39
CA PHE A 134 -4.05 8.54 -30.78
C PHE A 134 -4.60 9.59 -31.75
N GLU A 135 -4.04 9.62 -32.96
CA GLU A 135 -4.52 10.43 -34.06
C GLU A 135 -5.23 9.55 -35.12
N GLY A 136 -6.29 10.09 -35.70
CA GLY A 136 -7.06 9.39 -36.75
C GLY A 136 -8.20 8.54 -36.19
N PRO A 137 -8.68 7.54 -36.96
CA PRO A 137 -9.80 6.71 -36.57
C PRO A 137 -9.48 5.86 -35.33
N ALA A 138 -10.46 5.73 -34.45
CA ALA A 138 -10.32 4.92 -33.22
C ALA A 138 -10.02 3.46 -33.59
N PRO A 139 -9.01 2.83 -32.94
CA PRO A 139 -8.74 1.42 -33.15
C PRO A 139 -9.87 0.55 -32.60
N ASP A 140 -10.21 -0.52 -33.31
CA ASP A 140 -11.20 -1.51 -32.83
C ASP A 140 -10.53 -2.43 -31.80
N LEU A 141 -10.60 -2.03 -30.55
CA LEU A 141 -10.00 -2.75 -29.40
C LEU A 141 -11.03 -3.64 -28.67
N ALA A 142 -12.32 -3.46 -28.93
CA ALA A 142 -13.37 -4.22 -28.25
C ALA A 142 -13.37 -5.72 -28.64
N ALA A 143 -12.92 -6.04 -29.85
CA ALA A 143 -12.83 -7.40 -30.35
C ALA A 143 -11.54 -8.14 -29.97
N VAL A 144 -10.57 -7.45 -29.32
CA VAL A 144 -9.27 -8.04 -28.99
C VAL A 144 -9.36 -8.85 -27.69
N PRO A 145 -9.01 -10.14 -27.70
CA PRO A 145 -9.05 -10.97 -26.50
C PRO A 145 -8.19 -10.40 -25.37
N GLY A 146 -8.74 -10.35 -24.15
CA GLY A 146 -8.04 -9.83 -22.97
C GLY A 146 -8.04 -8.31 -22.85
N ILE A 147 -8.69 -7.59 -23.76
CA ILE A 147 -8.86 -6.14 -23.70
C ILE A 147 -10.32 -5.79 -23.39
N LYS A 148 -10.50 -4.95 -22.38
CA LYS A 148 -11.78 -4.35 -22.04
C LYS A 148 -11.67 -2.83 -22.17
N VAL A 149 -12.46 -2.23 -23.05
CA VAL A 149 -12.57 -0.78 -23.17
C VAL A 149 -13.36 -0.25 -21.97
N MET A 150 -12.75 0.61 -21.20
CA MET A 150 -13.36 1.23 -20.01
C MET A 150 -13.99 2.57 -20.34
N GLU A 151 -13.29 3.38 -21.12
CA GLU A 151 -13.73 4.69 -21.57
C GLU A 151 -13.13 4.96 -22.95
N GLN A 152 -13.92 5.55 -23.84
CA GLN A 152 -13.46 5.98 -25.15
C GLN A 152 -14.01 7.35 -25.46
N ARG A 153 -13.12 8.26 -25.84
CA ARG A 153 -13.44 9.60 -26.31
C ARG A 153 -12.66 9.86 -27.59
N ASP A 154 -12.95 10.97 -28.24
CA ASP A 154 -12.22 11.36 -29.45
C ASP A 154 -10.72 11.52 -29.15
N GLY A 155 -9.89 10.77 -29.86
CA GLY A 155 -8.44 10.76 -29.67
C GLY A 155 -7.90 10.10 -28.39
N HIS A 156 -8.77 9.55 -27.52
CA HIS A 156 -8.35 8.92 -26.25
C HIS A 156 -9.14 7.65 -25.96
N VAL A 157 -8.46 6.62 -25.45
CA VAL A 157 -9.10 5.40 -24.94
C VAL A 157 -8.41 4.89 -23.68
N SER A 158 -9.21 4.53 -22.66
CA SER A 158 -8.77 3.87 -21.45
C SER A 158 -9.16 2.40 -21.49
N LEU A 159 -8.18 1.53 -21.27
CA LEU A 159 -8.29 0.08 -21.42
C LEU A 159 -7.91 -0.64 -20.14
N GLN A 160 -8.53 -1.78 -19.96
CA GLN A 160 -8.09 -2.81 -19.02
C GLN A 160 -7.56 -3.99 -19.83
N VAL A 161 -6.27 -4.32 -19.67
CA VAL A 161 -5.57 -5.34 -20.44
C VAL A 161 -5.20 -6.50 -19.53
N SER A 162 -5.66 -7.70 -19.86
CA SER A 162 -5.40 -8.94 -19.14
C SER A 162 -4.58 -9.90 -20.03
N GLY A 163 -3.66 -10.65 -19.44
CA GLY A 163 -2.92 -11.69 -20.19
C GLY A 163 -1.76 -11.19 -21.04
N GLY A 164 -1.33 -9.94 -20.87
CA GLY A 164 -0.16 -9.37 -21.54
C GLY A 164 -0.50 -8.35 -22.63
N THR A 165 0.49 -7.52 -22.97
CA THR A 165 0.32 -6.37 -23.88
C THR A 165 0.49 -6.72 -25.36
N GLN A 166 0.88 -7.96 -25.71
CA GLN A 166 1.19 -8.34 -27.08
C GLN A 166 -0.02 -8.19 -28.03
N ALA A 167 -1.21 -8.58 -27.57
CA ALA A 167 -2.44 -8.46 -28.37
C ALA A 167 -2.81 -6.98 -28.60
N LEU A 168 -2.61 -6.14 -27.57
CA LEU A 168 -2.79 -4.68 -27.68
C LEU A 168 -1.83 -4.09 -28.71
N MET A 169 -0.53 -4.39 -28.63
CA MET A 169 0.47 -3.90 -29.58
C MET A 169 0.19 -4.34 -31.00
N ALA A 170 -0.33 -5.55 -31.19
CA ALA A 170 -0.73 -6.03 -32.51
C ALA A 170 -1.93 -5.26 -33.07
N ALA A 171 -2.92 -4.95 -32.25
CA ALA A 171 -4.10 -4.19 -32.63
C ALA A 171 -3.78 -2.71 -32.97
N LEU A 172 -2.75 -2.14 -32.33
CA LEU A 172 -2.33 -0.74 -32.54
C LEU A 172 -1.40 -0.52 -33.73
N ARG A 173 -1.06 -1.57 -34.50
CA ARG A 173 -0.08 -1.46 -35.61
C ARG A 173 -0.40 -0.40 -36.67
N SER A 174 -1.68 -0.13 -36.90
CA SER A 174 -2.15 0.85 -37.89
C SER A 174 -2.60 2.18 -37.27
N THR A 175 -2.44 2.33 -35.95
CA THR A 175 -2.86 3.52 -35.21
C THR A 175 -1.66 4.39 -34.90
N ILE A 176 -1.76 5.68 -35.14
CA ILE A 176 -0.73 6.66 -34.73
C ILE A 176 -0.96 6.94 -33.24
N VAL A 177 -0.20 6.26 -32.39
CA VAL A 177 -0.24 6.46 -30.94
C VAL A 177 0.65 7.63 -30.57
N THR A 178 0.08 8.66 -29.97
CA THR A 178 0.80 9.88 -29.50
C THR A 178 1.21 9.78 -28.04
N SER A 179 0.45 9.05 -27.23
CA SER A 179 0.78 8.77 -25.81
C SER A 179 0.30 7.38 -25.43
N LEU A 180 1.12 6.67 -24.65
CA LEU A 180 0.76 5.40 -24.04
C LEU A 180 1.24 5.39 -22.59
N LEU A 181 0.30 5.44 -21.67
CA LEU A 181 0.56 5.30 -20.24
C LEU A 181 0.05 3.95 -19.77
N SER A 182 0.93 3.15 -19.22
CA SER A 182 0.60 1.85 -18.63
C SER A 182 0.84 1.91 -17.13
N ARG A 183 -0.15 1.52 -16.34
CA ARG A 183 -0.02 1.38 -14.90
C ARG A 183 -0.64 0.08 -14.40
N GLU A 184 -0.01 -0.50 -13.41
CA GLU A 184 -0.63 -1.60 -12.68
C GLU A 184 -1.88 -1.09 -11.94
N ALA A 185 -2.88 -1.94 -11.80
CA ALA A 185 -4.03 -1.63 -10.99
C ALA A 185 -3.59 -1.43 -9.53
N SER A 186 -4.06 -0.37 -8.89
CA SER A 186 -3.82 -0.19 -7.47
C SER A 186 -4.52 -1.28 -6.65
N LEU A 187 -4.04 -1.54 -5.43
CA LEU A 187 -4.69 -2.48 -4.53
C LEU A 187 -6.16 -2.10 -4.27
N GLU A 188 -6.47 -0.81 -4.29
CA GLU A 188 -7.83 -0.28 -4.20
C GLU A 188 -8.71 -0.72 -5.37
N GLU A 189 -8.21 -0.58 -6.59
CA GLU A 189 -8.92 -0.99 -7.82
C GLU A 189 -9.16 -2.51 -7.82
N LEU A 190 -8.17 -3.29 -7.40
CA LEU A 190 -8.28 -4.74 -7.26
C LEU A 190 -9.33 -5.13 -6.21
N PHE A 191 -9.30 -4.45 -5.07
CA PHE A 191 -10.24 -4.66 -3.99
C PHE A 191 -11.68 -4.37 -4.45
N PHE A 192 -11.92 -3.21 -5.06
CA PHE A 192 -13.25 -2.84 -5.53
C PHE A 192 -13.74 -3.71 -6.69
N ALA A 193 -12.85 -4.15 -7.57
CA ALA A 193 -13.21 -5.08 -8.64
C ALA A 193 -13.68 -6.44 -8.12
N ARG A 194 -13.12 -6.89 -6.99
CA ARG A 194 -13.37 -8.23 -6.44
C ARG A 194 -14.43 -8.25 -5.32
N TYR A 195 -14.51 -7.17 -4.53
CA TYR A 195 -15.35 -7.11 -3.32
C TYR A 195 -16.29 -5.90 -3.28
N GLY A 196 -16.25 -5.03 -4.28
CA GLY A 196 -17.08 -3.85 -4.38
C GLY A 196 -18.55 -4.19 -4.69
N PRO A 197 -19.46 -3.20 -4.56
CA PRO A 197 -20.86 -3.38 -4.91
C PRO A 197 -21.00 -3.83 -6.37
N GLY A 198 -21.52 -5.04 -6.59
CA GLY A 198 -21.68 -5.63 -7.94
C GLY A 198 -20.59 -6.64 -8.35
N ALA A 199 -19.61 -6.90 -7.50
CA ALA A 199 -18.65 -7.98 -7.73
C ALA A 199 -19.35 -9.33 -7.57
N THR A 200 -19.29 -10.17 -8.58
CA THR A 200 -19.73 -11.57 -8.49
C THR A 200 -18.60 -12.37 -7.83
N PRO A 201 -18.80 -12.98 -6.66
CA PRO A 201 -17.82 -13.89 -6.08
C PRO A 201 -17.65 -15.09 -7.03
N SER A 202 -16.41 -15.34 -7.44
CA SER A 202 -16.03 -16.56 -8.19
C SER A 202 -15.86 -17.74 -7.25
#